data_adfb99c289cefd3245db6c198994efe6
#
_entry.id   adfb99c289cefd3245db6c198994efe6
#
_cell.length_a   1.000
_cell.length_b   1.000
_cell.length_c   1.000
_cell.angle_alpha   90.00
_cell.angle_beta   90.00
_cell.angle_gamma   90.00
#
_symmetry.space_group_name_H-M   'P 1'
#
loop_
_entity.id
_entity.type
_entity.pdbx_description
1 polymer ?
#
loop_
_entity_poly.entity_id
_entity_poly.type
_entity_poly.pdbx_seq_one_letter_code
_entity_poly.pdbx_strand_id
1 'polypeptide(L)'
;FHVGTDSKSYIEHTIITTTICFRENGHGALVAYQRNKINNFNNITERLLHETIVSLEAAKMVQQITGTPPTIHADVNSKDTALSYKMLNVIMGMVQGMGFPIKVKPDAWAADIADMFTR
;
A
#
# COMPACT_ATOMS: atom_id res chain seq x y z
N PHE A 1 -2.76 10.87 -8.31
CA PHE A 1 -2.69 9.40 -8.30
C PHE A 1 -2.45 8.90 -6.88
N HIS A 2 -2.98 7.73 -6.61
CA HIS A 2 -2.87 7.06 -5.31
C HIS A 2 -2.50 5.60 -5.52
N VAL A 3 -1.65 5.06 -4.65
CA VAL A 3 -1.22 3.67 -4.69
C VAL A 3 -1.51 3.02 -3.35
N GLY A 4 -2.12 1.85 -3.37
CA GLY A 4 -2.37 1.07 -2.17
C GLY A 4 -2.07 -0.40 -2.41
N THR A 5 -1.64 -1.08 -1.36
CA THR A 5 -1.35 -2.52 -1.41
C THR A 5 -1.97 -3.19 -0.21
N ASP A 6 -2.53 -4.37 -0.42
CA ASP A 6 -3.04 -5.24 0.63
C ASP A 6 -2.70 -6.69 0.31
N SER A 7 -2.64 -7.52 1.34
CA SER A 7 -2.36 -8.94 1.18
C SER A 7 -3.26 -9.77 2.07
N LYS A 8 -3.56 -10.99 1.62
CA LYS A 8 -4.30 -11.99 2.39
C LYS A 8 -3.58 -13.33 2.32
N SER A 9 -3.24 -13.86 3.49
CA SER A 9 -2.54 -15.12 3.61
C SER A 9 -3.53 -16.29 3.72
N TYR A 10 -3.27 -17.31 2.93
CA TYR A 10 -3.94 -18.61 2.97
C TYR A 10 -2.95 -19.63 3.53
N ILE A 11 -3.37 -20.90 3.63
CA ILE A 11 -2.53 -21.95 4.20
C ILE A 11 -1.21 -22.09 3.45
N GLU A 12 -1.23 -22.10 2.12
CA GLU A 12 -0.06 -22.40 1.28
C GLU A 12 0.55 -21.19 0.57
N HIS A 13 -0.16 -20.07 0.55
CA HIS A 13 0.29 -18.89 -0.21
C HIS A 13 -0.36 -17.61 0.30
N THR A 14 0.16 -16.49 -0.17
CA THR A 14 -0.42 -15.16 0.05
C THR A 14 -0.80 -14.56 -1.29
N ILE A 15 -1.96 -13.94 -1.37
CA ILE A 15 -2.35 -13.07 -2.49
C ILE A 15 -2.05 -11.64 -2.10
N ILE A 16 -1.27 -10.95 -2.91
CA ILE A 16 -0.98 -9.52 -2.73
C ILE A 16 -1.60 -8.75 -3.90
N THR A 17 -2.32 -7.70 -3.58
CA THR A 17 -2.99 -6.85 -4.56
C THR A 17 -2.45 -5.43 -4.45
N THR A 18 -2.06 -4.87 -5.58
CA THR A 18 -1.62 -3.49 -5.69
C THR A 18 -2.65 -2.74 -6.53
N THR A 19 -3.11 -1.59 -6.03
CA THR A 19 -4.02 -0.71 -6.76
C THR A 19 -3.35 0.60 -7.10
N ILE A 20 -3.65 1.09 -8.30
CA ILE A 20 -3.31 2.44 -8.72
C ILE A 20 -4.63 3.14 -9.00
N CYS A 21 -4.89 4.21 -8.25
CA CYS A 21 -6.14 4.94 -8.34
C CYS A 21 -5.87 6.34 -8.86
N PHE A 22 -6.69 6.77 -9.81
CA PHE A 22 -6.75 8.16 -10.22
C PHE A 22 -8.10 8.73 -9.79
N ARG A 23 -8.06 9.79 -8.99
CA ARG A 23 -9.26 10.44 -8.50
C ARG A 23 -9.26 11.92 -8.87
N GLU A 24 -10.32 12.32 -9.56
CA GLU A 24 -10.54 13.71 -9.91
C GLU A 24 -11.82 14.19 -9.21
N ASN A 25 -11.75 15.36 -8.57
CA ASN A 25 -12.87 15.90 -7.81
C ASN A 25 -14.12 16.03 -8.68
N GLY A 26 -15.22 15.43 -8.23
CA GLY A 26 -16.52 15.51 -8.90
C GLY A 26 -16.69 14.55 -10.09
N HIS A 27 -15.69 13.73 -10.43
CA HIS A 27 -15.72 12.84 -11.60
C HIS A 27 -15.55 11.36 -11.29
N GLY A 28 -15.60 10.98 -10.00
CA GLY A 28 -15.38 9.61 -9.59
C GLY A 28 -13.91 9.20 -9.58
N ALA A 29 -13.65 7.91 -9.71
CA ALA A 29 -12.29 7.38 -9.67
C ALA A 29 -12.10 6.27 -10.69
N LEU A 30 -10.90 6.20 -11.26
CA LEU A 30 -10.43 5.07 -12.05
C LEU A 30 -9.49 4.23 -11.20
N VAL A 31 -9.64 2.90 -11.28
CA VAL A 31 -8.82 1.97 -10.52
C VAL A 31 -8.25 0.92 -11.45
N ALA A 32 -6.93 0.76 -11.41
CA ALA A 32 -6.26 -0.39 -11.98
C ALA A 32 -5.68 -1.23 -10.85
N TYR A 33 -5.68 -2.54 -10.99
CA TYR A 33 -5.11 -3.42 -9.96
C TYR A 33 -4.36 -4.59 -10.57
N GLN A 34 -3.43 -5.12 -9.79
CA GLN A 34 -2.68 -6.33 -10.11
C GLN A 34 -2.69 -7.24 -8.89
N ARG A 35 -2.99 -8.51 -9.10
CA ARG A 35 -2.97 -9.55 -8.06
C ARG A 35 -1.83 -10.51 -8.35
N ASN A 36 -1.03 -10.79 -7.33
CA ASN A 36 0.07 -11.74 -7.45
C ASN A 36 0.01 -12.77 -6.32
N LYS A 37 0.40 -13.99 -6.64
CA LYS A 37 0.55 -15.06 -5.67
C LYS A 37 2.01 -15.13 -5.25
N ILE A 38 2.24 -15.10 -3.93
CA ILE A 38 3.58 -15.13 -3.34
C ILE A 38 3.62 -16.14 -2.20
N ASN A 39 4.83 -16.46 -1.73
CA ASN A 39 5.01 -17.28 -0.54
C ASN A 39 4.50 -16.56 0.70
N ASN A 40 4.03 -17.31 1.70
CA ASN A 40 3.56 -16.73 2.96
C ASN A 40 4.68 -15.99 3.68
N PHE A 41 4.28 -14.95 4.40
CA PHE A 41 5.16 -14.20 5.28
C PHE A 41 5.39 -14.96 6.59
N ASN A 42 6.54 -14.74 7.20
CA ASN A 42 6.87 -15.34 8.51
C ASN A 42 6.18 -14.61 9.67
N ASN A 43 5.93 -13.31 9.52
CA ASN A 43 5.33 -12.48 10.55
C ASN A 43 4.73 -11.20 9.96
N ILE A 44 4.04 -10.44 10.81
CA ILE A 44 3.38 -9.19 10.39
C ILE A 44 4.36 -8.12 9.95
N THR A 45 5.54 -8.05 10.56
CA THR A 45 6.56 -7.08 10.20
C THR A 45 7.02 -7.30 8.75
N GLU A 46 7.32 -8.53 8.39
CA GLU A 46 7.71 -8.90 7.02
C GLU A 46 6.59 -8.56 6.03
N ARG A 47 5.34 -8.83 6.39
CA ARG A 47 4.18 -8.48 5.55
C ARG A 47 4.09 -6.98 5.30
N LEU A 48 4.14 -6.17 6.35
CA LEU A 48 4.02 -4.72 6.24
C LEU A 48 5.17 -4.11 5.43
N LEU A 49 6.39 -4.59 5.63
CA LEU A 49 7.55 -4.14 4.85
C LEU A 49 7.42 -4.53 3.38
N HIS A 50 6.98 -5.74 3.10
CA HIS A 50 6.80 -6.20 1.72
C HIS A 50 5.71 -5.40 0.99
N GLU A 51 4.56 -5.18 1.63
CA GLU A 51 3.50 -4.34 1.06
C GLU A 51 4.00 -2.93 0.78
N THR A 52 4.82 -2.38 1.66
CA THR A 52 5.42 -1.05 1.48
C THR A 52 6.37 -1.02 0.28
N ILE A 53 7.22 -2.03 0.14
CA ILE A 53 8.17 -2.13 -0.99
C ILE A 53 7.41 -2.23 -2.32
N VAL A 54 6.38 -3.05 -2.37
CA VAL A 54 5.55 -3.20 -3.58
C VAL A 54 4.85 -1.88 -3.92
N SER A 55 4.33 -1.16 -2.93
CA SER A 55 3.73 0.16 -3.12
C SER A 55 4.76 1.16 -3.65
N LEU A 56 5.99 1.15 -3.12
CA LEU A 56 7.06 2.03 -3.58
C LEU A 56 7.43 1.75 -5.04
N GLU A 57 7.52 0.49 -5.43
CA GLU A 57 7.80 0.12 -6.83
C GLU A 57 6.72 0.63 -7.78
N ALA A 58 5.45 0.43 -7.41
CA ALA A 58 4.32 0.94 -8.18
C ALA A 58 4.33 2.48 -8.26
N ALA A 59 4.62 3.13 -7.14
CA ALA A 59 4.67 4.60 -7.08
C ALA A 59 5.79 5.17 -7.96
N LYS A 60 6.94 4.54 -8.00
CA LYS A 60 8.04 4.94 -8.89
C LYS A 60 7.62 4.86 -10.36
N MET A 61 6.93 3.79 -10.74
CA MET A 61 6.41 3.62 -12.09
C MET A 61 5.40 4.71 -12.44
N VAL A 62 4.46 4.99 -11.55
CA VAL A 62 3.46 6.07 -11.75
C VAL A 62 4.17 7.42 -11.91
N GLN A 63 5.15 7.71 -11.08
CA GLN A 63 5.91 8.97 -11.18
C GLN A 63 6.65 9.09 -12.51
N GLN A 64 7.25 8.01 -12.99
CA GLN A 64 7.94 8.02 -14.29
C GLN A 64 6.99 8.32 -15.44
N ILE A 65 5.78 7.78 -15.38
CA ILE A 65 4.77 7.95 -16.44
C ILE A 65 4.10 9.32 -16.38
N THR A 66 3.73 9.76 -15.17
CA THR A 66 2.92 10.97 -15.00
C THR A 66 3.73 12.23 -14.69
N GLY A 67 4.97 12.07 -14.24
CA GLY A 67 5.82 13.18 -13.79
C GLY A 67 5.50 13.69 -12.39
N THR A 68 4.54 13.07 -11.69
CA THR A 68 4.10 13.50 -10.37
C THR A 68 4.14 12.31 -9.40
N PRO A 69 4.68 12.50 -8.17
CA PRO A 69 4.67 11.44 -7.18
C PRO A 69 3.24 11.16 -6.70
N PRO A 70 2.77 9.90 -6.79
CA PRO A 70 1.47 9.53 -6.22
C PRO A 70 1.53 9.50 -4.69
N THR A 71 0.38 9.58 -4.05
CA THR A 71 0.25 9.34 -2.61
C THR A 71 0.20 7.83 -2.36
N ILE A 72 1.05 7.34 -1.47
CA ILE A 72 1.02 5.95 -1.03
C ILE A 72 0.10 5.81 0.17
N HIS A 73 -0.77 4.81 0.14
CA HIS A 73 -1.68 4.47 1.22
C HIS A 73 -1.19 3.19 1.89
N ALA A 74 -0.80 3.28 3.16
CA ALA A 74 -0.31 2.14 3.93
C ALA A 74 -1.34 1.68 4.94
N ASP A 75 -1.62 0.38 4.94
CA ASP A 75 -2.56 -0.26 5.86
C ASP A 75 -1.89 -0.49 7.22
N VAL A 76 -1.52 0.59 7.88
CA VAL A 76 -0.87 0.58 9.20
C VAL A 76 -1.57 1.55 10.14
N ASN A 77 -1.70 1.15 11.40
CA ASN A 77 -2.41 1.91 12.41
C ASN A 77 -1.48 2.18 13.61
N SER A 78 -1.52 3.41 14.14
CA SER A 78 -0.71 3.81 15.29
C SER A 78 -1.33 3.45 16.64
N LYS A 79 -2.56 2.91 16.67
CA LYS A 79 -3.37 2.87 17.90
C LYS A 79 -3.24 1.61 18.75
N ASP A 80 -2.77 0.49 18.21
CA ASP A 80 -3.06 -0.79 18.83
C ASP A 80 -1.94 -1.39 19.66
N THR A 81 -0.68 -1.22 19.27
CA THR A 81 0.46 -1.83 19.98
C THR A 81 1.73 -1.02 19.81
N ALA A 82 2.73 -1.28 20.67
CA ALA A 82 4.07 -0.72 20.51
C ALA A 82 4.71 -1.13 19.18
N LEU A 83 4.42 -2.35 18.70
CA LEU A 83 4.91 -2.83 17.41
C LEU A 83 4.30 -2.03 16.25
N SER A 84 2.99 -1.81 16.27
CA SER A 84 2.29 -1.01 15.25
C SER A 84 2.84 0.41 15.19
N TYR A 85 3.08 1.02 16.34
CA TYR A 85 3.66 2.36 16.41
C TYR A 85 5.08 2.39 15.82
N LYS A 86 5.91 1.41 16.17
CA LYS A 86 7.26 1.28 15.62
C LYS A 86 7.25 1.10 14.12
N MET A 87 6.37 0.23 13.60
CA MET A 87 6.24 -0.03 12.18
C MET A 87 5.71 1.19 11.43
N LEU A 88 4.79 1.95 12.02
CA LEU A 88 4.32 3.20 11.44
C LEU A 88 5.48 4.15 11.14
N ASN A 89 6.36 4.37 12.13
CA ASN A 89 7.51 5.24 11.95
C ASN A 89 8.48 4.74 10.89
N VAL A 90 8.73 3.43 10.85
CA VAL A 90 9.60 2.82 9.82
C VAL A 90 9.02 3.02 8.43
N ILE A 91 7.74 2.71 8.25
CA ILE A 91 7.07 2.80 6.96
C ILE A 91 6.98 4.25 6.49
N MET A 92 6.63 5.19 7.37
CA MET A 92 6.59 6.61 7.03
C MET A 92 7.98 7.10 6.61
N GLY A 93 9.02 6.70 7.33
CA GLY A 93 10.39 7.04 6.99
C GLY A 93 10.82 6.51 5.62
N MET A 94 10.46 5.27 5.30
CA MET A 94 10.76 4.67 3.99
C MET A 94 10.07 5.42 2.86
N VAL A 95 8.77 5.67 2.99
CA VAL A 95 7.96 6.28 1.94
C VAL A 95 8.35 7.75 1.75
N GLN A 96 8.41 8.52 2.82
CA GLN A 96 8.76 9.94 2.77
C GLN A 96 10.22 10.13 2.34
N GLY A 97 11.12 9.25 2.77
CA GLY A 97 12.52 9.26 2.35
C GLY A 97 12.71 9.05 0.85
N MET A 98 11.77 8.38 0.20
CA MET A 98 11.76 8.19 -1.27
C MET A 98 11.04 9.33 -2.01
N GLY A 99 10.51 10.32 -1.28
CA GLY A 99 9.88 11.50 -1.87
C GLY A 99 8.39 11.35 -2.14
N PHE A 100 7.71 10.36 -1.54
CA PHE A 100 6.28 10.17 -1.76
C PHE A 100 5.47 10.62 -0.54
N PRO A 101 4.32 11.30 -0.76
CA PRO A 101 3.37 11.53 0.33
C PRO A 101 2.73 10.22 0.76
N ILE A 102 2.35 10.13 2.03
CA ILE A 102 1.78 8.92 2.62
C ILE A 102 0.50 9.24 3.39
N LYS A 103 -0.49 8.34 3.27
CA LYS A 103 -1.66 8.27 4.14
C LYS A 103 -1.68 6.92 4.85
N VAL A 104 -2.07 6.95 6.12
CA VAL A 104 -2.19 5.75 6.95
C VAL A 104 -3.63 5.65 7.47
N LYS A 105 -3.98 4.54 8.12
CA LYS A 105 -5.31 4.37 8.71
C LYS A 105 -5.63 5.51 9.68
N PRO A 106 -6.88 6.03 9.66
CA PRO A 106 -8.04 5.57 8.88
C PRO A 106 -8.16 6.14 7.46
N ASP A 107 -7.17 6.90 7.00
CA ASP A 107 -7.28 7.65 5.74
C ASP A 107 -6.67 6.92 4.53
N ALA A 108 -6.27 5.67 4.70
CA ALA A 108 -5.60 4.86 3.67
C ALA A 108 -6.60 4.17 2.73
N TRP A 109 -7.45 4.93 2.05
CA TRP A 109 -8.54 4.36 1.25
C TRP A 109 -8.08 3.56 0.03
N ALA A 110 -6.93 3.86 -0.56
CA ALA A 110 -6.43 3.05 -1.68
C ALA A 110 -6.01 1.64 -1.22
N ALA A 111 -5.52 1.49 0.01
CA ALA A 111 -5.27 0.18 0.61
C ALA A 111 -6.59 -0.57 0.89
N ASP A 112 -7.64 0.13 1.27
CA ASP A 112 -8.97 -0.46 1.45
C ASP A 112 -9.53 -0.98 0.11
N ILE A 113 -9.31 -0.26 -0.98
CA ILE A 113 -9.68 -0.72 -2.32
C ILE A 113 -8.88 -1.98 -2.68
N ALA A 114 -7.58 -2.02 -2.40
CA ALA A 114 -6.76 -3.21 -2.63
C ALA A 114 -7.31 -4.41 -1.87
N ASP A 115 -7.77 -4.22 -0.62
CA ASP A 115 -8.40 -5.29 0.17
C ASP A 115 -9.62 -5.87 -0.55
N MET A 116 -10.42 -5.04 -1.20
CA MET A 116 -11.60 -5.51 -1.95
C MET A 116 -11.21 -6.48 -3.08
N PHE A 117 -10.08 -6.25 -3.73
CA PHE A 117 -9.60 -7.09 -4.84
C PHE A 117 -8.72 -8.26 -4.40
N THR A 118 -8.35 -8.32 -3.14
CA THR A 118 -7.53 -9.40 -2.58
C THR A 118 -8.36 -10.63 -2.23
N ARG A 119 -9.64 -10.45 -1.99
CA ARG A 119 -10.57 -11.49 -1.55
C ARG A 119 -10.97 -12.45 -2.66
#